data_708b07ebfba90d51400ae38a757ef86e
#
_entry.id   708b07ebfba90d51400ae38a757ef86e
#
_cell.length_a   1.000
_cell.length_b   1.000
_cell.length_c   1.000
_cell.angle_alpha   90.00
_cell.angle_beta   90.00
_cell.angle_gamma   90.00
#
_symmetry.space_group_name_H-M   'P 1'
#
loop_
_entity.id
_entity.type
_entity.pdbx_description
1 polymer ?
#
loop_
_entity_poly.entity_id
_entity_poly.type
_entity_poly.pdbx_seq_one_letter_code
_entity_poly.pdbx_strand_id
1 'polypeptide(L)'
;VFLFAISAIEVIIGILEMKRYFHEELEAVRSHLMEMGERAVESANLALRALEQRDLDIADSVIEGDDMIDAIETRIDEEVARYISLRAPVAKDLRLLFVAVKASHDLERVGDEATSIAKRTKKMLSSNETYRGLGRVPDMCELAISMLKEALLSFIQEEEDIAHQIIGRDKAVDALNRENFKEFVELMKDDPSKVDVYAEMIFISKSFERIADHAKNISEEVYFLLTSQSLKQVIKEETKS
;
A
#
# COMPACT_ATOMS: atom_id res chain seq x y z
N VAL A 1 50.28 -24.29 -17.47
CA VAL A 1 49.94 -22.88 -17.23
C VAL A 1 48.68 -22.48 -18.01
N PHE A 2 48.56 -22.83 -19.31
CA PHE A 2 47.43 -22.44 -20.18
C PHE A 2 46.08 -23.11 -19.74
N LEU A 3 46.08 -24.37 -19.37
CA LEU A 3 44.89 -25.08 -18.88
C LEU A 3 44.36 -24.54 -17.54
N PHE A 4 45.21 -24.12 -16.64
CA PHE A 4 44.83 -23.48 -15.37
C PHE A 4 44.23 -22.09 -15.60
N ALA A 5 44.71 -21.33 -16.60
CA ALA A 5 44.13 -20.03 -16.92
C ALA A 5 42.74 -20.13 -17.54
N ILE A 6 42.48 -21.12 -18.39
CA ILE A 6 41.16 -21.35 -18.99
C ILE A 6 40.16 -21.77 -17.90
N SER A 7 40.50 -22.68 -16.99
CA SER A 7 39.67 -23.08 -15.87
C SER A 7 39.33 -21.92 -14.91
N ALA A 8 40.27 -21.01 -14.65
CA ALA A 8 40.06 -19.82 -13.84
C ALA A 8 39.08 -18.80 -14.52
N ILE A 9 39.18 -18.63 -15.84
CA ILE A 9 38.30 -17.76 -16.61
C ILE A 9 36.86 -18.32 -16.64
N GLU A 10 36.68 -19.62 -16.85
CA GLU A 10 35.35 -20.27 -16.79
C GLU A 10 34.71 -20.12 -15.44
N VAL A 11 35.44 -20.28 -14.34
CA VAL A 11 34.96 -20.06 -12.99
C VAL A 11 34.58 -18.60 -12.75
N ILE A 12 35.38 -17.63 -13.21
CA ILE A 12 35.07 -16.21 -13.10
C ILE A 12 33.80 -15.84 -13.89
N ILE A 13 33.68 -16.33 -15.12
CA ILE A 13 32.48 -16.11 -15.95
C ILE A 13 31.25 -16.71 -15.25
N GLY A 14 31.32 -17.94 -14.74
CA GLY A 14 30.22 -18.55 -14.00
C GLY A 14 29.81 -17.76 -12.74
N ILE A 15 30.78 -17.19 -12.01
CA ILE A 15 30.50 -16.33 -10.86
C ILE A 15 29.84 -15.01 -11.29
N LEU A 16 30.26 -14.41 -12.40
CA LEU A 16 29.68 -13.17 -12.91
C LEU A 16 28.26 -13.39 -13.45
N GLU A 17 28.04 -14.47 -14.18
CA GLU A 17 26.71 -14.86 -14.66
C GLU A 17 25.77 -15.15 -13.47
N MET A 18 26.24 -15.85 -12.45
CA MET A 18 25.49 -16.14 -11.25
C MET A 18 25.13 -14.86 -10.47
N LYS A 19 26.06 -13.90 -10.32
CA LYS A 19 25.77 -12.59 -9.70
C LYS A 19 24.75 -11.78 -10.49
N ARG A 20 24.83 -11.79 -11.82
CA ARG A 20 23.87 -11.12 -12.69
C ARG A 20 22.47 -11.72 -12.53
N TYR A 21 22.38 -13.04 -12.50
CA TYR A 21 21.11 -13.75 -12.33
C TYR A 21 20.46 -13.46 -10.96
N PHE A 22 21.24 -13.34 -9.89
CA PHE A 22 20.75 -12.98 -8.56
C PHE A 22 20.19 -11.55 -8.52
N HIS A 23 20.84 -10.64 -9.20
CA HIS A 23 20.36 -9.27 -9.29
C HIS A 23 19.03 -9.20 -10.05
N GLU A 24 18.89 -9.92 -11.14
CA GLU A 24 17.66 -10.00 -11.94
C GLU A 24 16.48 -10.55 -11.15
N GLU A 25 16.67 -11.56 -10.28
CA GLU A 25 15.62 -12.10 -9.40
C GLU A 25 15.15 -11.08 -8.35
N LEU A 26 16.05 -10.33 -7.72
CA LEU A 26 15.69 -9.27 -6.75
C LEU A 26 14.98 -8.09 -7.43
N GLU A 27 15.42 -7.71 -8.62
CA GLU A 27 14.77 -6.67 -9.41
C GLU A 27 13.36 -7.10 -9.87
N ALA A 28 13.13 -8.38 -10.12
CA ALA A 28 11.79 -8.91 -10.40
C ALA A 28 10.86 -8.71 -9.20
N VAL A 29 11.29 -9.05 -7.98
CA VAL A 29 10.51 -8.82 -6.76
C VAL A 29 10.19 -7.34 -6.58
N ARG A 30 11.17 -6.43 -6.80
CA ARG A 30 10.95 -4.98 -6.75
C ARG A 30 9.90 -4.54 -7.78
N SER A 31 10.01 -5.04 -9.01
CA SER A 31 9.09 -4.70 -10.10
C SER A 31 7.66 -5.14 -9.80
N HIS A 32 7.46 -6.35 -9.27
CA HIS A 32 6.13 -6.84 -8.89
C HIS A 32 5.54 -6.05 -7.72
N LEU A 33 6.36 -5.66 -6.73
CA LEU A 33 5.90 -4.81 -5.64
C LEU A 33 5.43 -3.44 -6.17
N MET A 34 6.13 -2.87 -7.16
CA MET A 34 5.73 -1.62 -7.80
C MET A 34 4.45 -1.76 -8.61
N GLU A 35 4.31 -2.84 -9.41
CA GLU A 35 3.08 -3.14 -10.13
C GLU A 35 1.88 -3.26 -9.19
N MET A 36 2.07 -3.96 -8.07
CA MET A 36 1.04 -4.11 -7.02
C MET A 36 0.66 -2.76 -6.42
N GLY A 37 1.66 -1.91 -6.13
CA GLY A 37 1.44 -0.56 -5.60
C GLY A 37 0.68 0.35 -6.56
N GLU A 38 0.98 0.32 -7.85
CA GLU A 38 0.24 1.07 -8.87
C GLU A 38 -1.22 0.62 -8.94
N ARG A 39 -1.49 -0.68 -8.90
CA ARG A 39 -2.85 -1.24 -8.88
C ARG A 39 -3.62 -0.86 -7.62
N ALA A 40 -3.00 -0.94 -6.45
CA ALA A 40 -3.61 -0.54 -5.19
C ALA A 40 -3.98 0.96 -5.18
N VAL A 41 -3.10 1.83 -5.70
CA VAL A 41 -3.37 3.27 -5.88
C VAL A 41 -4.52 3.49 -6.86
N GLU A 42 -4.56 2.78 -7.99
CA GLU A 42 -5.63 2.89 -8.98
C GLU A 42 -6.97 2.43 -8.38
N SER A 43 -7.00 1.30 -7.69
CA SER A 43 -8.19 0.76 -7.03
C SER A 43 -8.78 1.75 -6.02
N ALA A 44 -7.96 2.37 -5.17
CA ALA A 44 -8.40 3.39 -4.21
C ALA A 44 -8.97 4.64 -4.90
N ASN A 45 -8.35 5.12 -5.99
CA ASN A 45 -8.87 6.22 -6.79
C ASN A 45 -10.21 5.89 -7.46
N LEU A 46 -10.33 4.69 -8.03
CA LEU A 46 -11.57 4.25 -8.67
C LEU A 46 -12.69 4.09 -7.63
N ALA A 47 -12.40 3.60 -6.43
CA ALA A 47 -13.37 3.49 -5.36
C ALA A 47 -13.94 4.87 -4.95
N LEU A 48 -13.10 5.91 -4.84
CA LEU A 48 -13.59 7.28 -4.64
C LEU A 48 -14.45 7.76 -5.82
N ARG A 49 -13.98 7.57 -7.05
CA ARG A 49 -14.72 7.98 -8.25
C ARG A 49 -16.10 7.31 -8.35
N ALA A 50 -16.18 6.01 -8.02
CA ALA A 50 -17.45 5.30 -7.96
C ALA A 50 -18.44 5.97 -6.99
N LEU A 51 -17.94 6.40 -5.83
CA LEU A 51 -18.72 7.10 -4.81
C LEU A 51 -19.14 8.51 -5.29
N GLU A 52 -18.23 9.31 -5.84
CA GLU A 52 -18.48 10.66 -6.31
C GLU A 52 -19.44 10.71 -7.49
N GLN A 53 -19.22 9.84 -8.48
CA GLN A 53 -20.01 9.79 -9.71
C GLN A 53 -21.29 8.96 -9.56
N ARG A 54 -21.43 8.25 -8.44
CA ARG A 54 -22.54 7.30 -8.19
C ARG A 54 -22.63 6.25 -9.29
N ASP A 55 -21.50 5.70 -9.66
CA ASP A 55 -21.33 4.80 -10.79
C ASP A 55 -21.10 3.36 -10.31
N LEU A 56 -22.08 2.48 -10.63
CA LEU A 56 -22.03 1.07 -10.26
C LEU A 56 -21.00 0.29 -11.08
N ASP A 57 -20.79 0.66 -12.35
CA ASP A 57 -19.85 -0.04 -13.23
C ASP A 57 -18.41 0.19 -12.77
N ILE A 58 -18.11 1.42 -12.31
CA ILE A 58 -16.80 1.71 -11.69
C ILE A 58 -16.65 0.91 -10.38
N ALA A 59 -17.69 0.85 -9.55
CA ALA A 59 -17.64 0.07 -8.31
C ALA A 59 -17.43 -1.43 -8.59
N ASP A 60 -18.06 -1.98 -9.62
CA ASP A 60 -17.87 -3.36 -10.03
C ASP A 60 -16.45 -3.61 -10.54
N SER A 61 -15.89 -2.69 -11.33
CA SER A 61 -14.51 -2.82 -11.81
C SER A 61 -13.47 -2.85 -10.67
N VAL A 62 -13.71 -2.11 -9.58
CA VAL A 62 -12.85 -2.17 -8.37
C VAL A 62 -12.92 -3.55 -7.73
N ILE A 63 -14.14 -4.09 -7.55
CA ILE A 63 -14.34 -5.40 -6.92
C ILE A 63 -13.73 -6.53 -7.76
N GLU A 64 -13.87 -6.48 -9.08
CA GLU A 64 -13.32 -7.49 -9.99
C GLU A 64 -11.79 -7.37 -10.13
N GLY A 65 -11.24 -6.18 -9.94
CA GLY A 65 -9.80 -5.93 -10.02
C GLY A 65 -8.98 -6.45 -8.83
N ASP A 66 -9.62 -6.77 -7.71
CA ASP A 66 -9.00 -7.21 -6.45
C ASP A 66 -8.19 -8.50 -6.62
N ASP A 67 -8.73 -9.48 -7.34
CA ASP A 67 -8.06 -10.76 -7.63
C ASP A 67 -6.66 -10.59 -8.26
N MET A 68 -6.43 -9.47 -8.96
CA MET A 68 -5.12 -9.19 -9.57
C MET A 68 -4.09 -8.74 -8.54
N ILE A 69 -4.51 -8.02 -7.51
CA ILE A 69 -3.64 -7.60 -6.40
C ILE A 69 -3.25 -8.84 -5.60
N ASP A 70 -4.19 -9.72 -5.28
CA ASP A 70 -3.96 -10.99 -4.57
C ASP A 70 -3.01 -11.91 -5.34
N ALA A 71 -3.18 -11.99 -6.68
CA ALA A 71 -2.30 -12.79 -7.52
C ALA A 71 -0.85 -12.29 -7.51
N ILE A 72 -0.63 -10.96 -7.45
CA ILE A 72 0.71 -10.38 -7.37
C ILE A 72 1.31 -10.61 -5.98
N GLU A 73 0.53 -10.48 -4.89
CA GLU A 73 0.99 -10.82 -3.54
C GLU A 73 1.50 -12.26 -3.49
N THR A 74 0.67 -13.22 -3.91
CA THR A 74 1.02 -14.65 -3.97
C THR A 74 2.32 -14.88 -4.76
N ARG A 75 2.48 -14.19 -5.88
CA ARG A 75 3.67 -14.28 -6.71
C ARG A 75 4.92 -13.77 -6.00
N ILE A 76 4.83 -12.63 -5.29
CA ILE A 76 5.93 -12.08 -4.50
C ILE A 76 6.35 -13.07 -3.42
N ASP A 77 5.40 -13.67 -2.71
CA ASP A 77 5.67 -14.66 -1.66
C ASP A 77 6.40 -15.89 -2.21
N GLU A 78 5.95 -16.43 -3.36
CA GLU A 78 6.58 -17.57 -4.02
C GLU A 78 8.00 -17.23 -4.50
N GLU A 79 8.22 -16.07 -5.09
CA GLU A 79 9.53 -15.61 -5.56
C GLU A 79 10.50 -15.42 -4.40
N VAL A 80 10.05 -14.79 -3.30
CA VAL A 80 10.85 -14.59 -2.09
C VAL A 80 11.21 -15.93 -1.43
N ALA A 81 10.23 -16.83 -1.26
CA ALA A 81 10.47 -18.15 -0.68
C ALA A 81 11.47 -18.96 -1.53
N ARG A 82 11.32 -18.93 -2.85
CA ARG A 82 12.24 -19.56 -3.79
C ARG A 82 13.65 -18.97 -3.69
N TYR A 83 13.77 -17.64 -3.68
CA TYR A 83 15.06 -16.96 -3.59
C TYR A 83 15.79 -17.32 -2.30
N ILE A 84 15.14 -17.25 -1.14
CA ILE A 84 15.71 -17.60 0.15
C ILE A 84 16.20 -19.05 0.16
N SER A 85 15.37 -19.97 -0.36
CA SER A 85 15.67 -21.41 -0.35
C SER A 85 16.86 -21.79 -1.24
N LEU A 86 17.07 -21.09 -2.36
CA LEU A 86 18.08 -21.45 -3.36
C LEU A 86 19.35 -20.62 -3.26
N ARG A 87 19.31 -19.42 -2.65
CA ARG A 87 20.40 -18.43 -2.78
C ARG A 87 21.12 -18.10 -1.49
N ALA A 88 20.54 -18.42 -0.31
CA ALA A 88 21.09 -18.07 1.00
C ALA A 88 21.52 -16.57 1.08
N PRO A 89 20.55 -15.64 0.94
CA PRO A 89 20.83 -14.21 0.79
C PRO A 89 21.58 -13.62 1.97
N VAL A 90 22.43 -12.61 1.70
CA VAL A 90 23.14 -11.86 2.74
C VAL A 90 22.27 -10.75 3.33
N ALA A 91 22.70 -10.14 4.43
CA ALA A 91 21.89 -9.25 5.26
C ALA A 91 21.10 -8.17 4.51
N LYS A 92 21.66 -7.50 3.48
CA LYS A 92 20.95 -6.46 2.71
C LYS A 92 19.85 -7.07 1.85
N ASP A 93 20.15 -8.15 1.13
CA ASP A 93 19.19 -8.83 0.25
C ASP A 93 18.08 -9.47 1.06
N LEU A 94 18.41 -10.08 2.18
CA LEU A 94 17.43 -10.68 3.09
C LEU A 94 16.45 -9.62 3.65
N ARG A 95 16.95 -8.42 4.03
CA ARG A 95 16.07 -7.33 4.45
C ARG A 95 15.12 -6.87 3.34
N LEU A 96 15.64 -6.73 2.11
CA LEU A 96 14.80 -6.38 0.95
C LEU A 96 13.65 -7.37 0.78
N LEU A 97 13.94 -8.67 0.85
CA LEU A 97 12.93 -9.71 0.70
C LEU A 97 11.88 -9.67 1.81
N PHE A 98 12.30 -9.48 3.08
CA PHE A 98 11.37 -9.32 4.19
C PHE A 98 10.49 -8.07 4.06
N VAL A 99 11.07 -6.96 3.64
CA VAL A 99 10.30 -5.72 3.41
C VAL A 99 9.34 -5.89 2.24
N ALA A 100 9.76 -6.58 1.17
CA ALA A 100 8.88 -6.85 0.03
C ALA A 100 7.63 -7.65 0.44
N VAL A 101 7.78 -8.73 1.22
CA VAL A 101 6.64 -9.53 1.73
C VAL A 101 5.73 -8.71 2.64
N LYS A 102 6.28 -7.89 3.54
CA LYS A 102 5.45 -7.06 4.42
C LYS A 102 4.72 -5.96 3.65
N ALA A 103 5.43 -5.30 2.72
CA ALA A 103 4.84 -4.24 1.90
C ALA A 103 3.78 -4.80 0.95
N SER A 104 3.96 -6.01 0.37
CA SER A 104 2.94 -6.65 -0.46
C SER A 104 1.68 -6.93 0.35
N HIS A 105 1.80 -7.41 1.58
CA HIS A 105 0.66 -7.61 2.46
C HIS A 105 -0.08 -6.30 2.79
N ASP A 106 0.65 -5.21 3.09
CA ASP A 106 0.01 -3.90 3.30
C ASP A 106 -0.67 -3.37 2.02
N LEU A 107 -0.13 -3.66 0.82
CA LEU A 107 -0.74 -3.29 -0.46
C LEU A 107 -2.00 -4.09 -0.78
N GLU A 108 -2.04 -5.39 -0.44
CA GLU A 108 -3.24 -6.22 -0.52
C GLU A 108 -4.33 -5.63 0.37
N ARG A 109 -3.99 -5.24 1.61
CA ARG A 109 -4.94 -4.56 2.50
C ARG A 109 -5.46 -3.24 1.93
N VAL A 110 -4.67 -2.48 1.20
CA VAL A 110 -5.15 -1.29 0.47
C VAL A 110 -6.19 -1.69 -0.60
N GLY A 111 -5.98 -2.77 -1.35
CA GLY A 111 -6.94 -3.35 -2.29
C GLY A 111 -8.24 -3.76 -1.60
N ASP A 112 -8.15 -4.51 -0.50
CA ASP A 112 -9.27 -4.91 0.35
C ASP A 112 -10.13 -3.71 0.80
N GLU A 113 -9.48 -2.63 1.28
CA GLU A 113 -10.20 -1.42 1.72
C GLU A 113 -10.85 -0.69 0.53
N ALA A 114 -10.20 -0.63 -0.64
CA ALA A 114 -10.81 -0.07 -1.85
C ALA A 114 -12.04 -0.88 -2.28
N THR A 115 -11.94 -2.21 -2.27
CA THR A 115 -13.05 -3.14 -2.52
C THR A 115 -14.19 -2.98 -1.49
N SER A 116 -13.85 -2.77 -0.21
CA SER A 116 -14.84 -2.46 0.84
C SER A 116 -15.59 -1.16 0.54
N ILE A 117 -14.89 -0.09 0.12
CA ILE A 117 -15.49 1.18 -0.28
C ILE A 117 -16.45 0.96 -1.45
N ALA A 118 -16.03 0.25 -2.50
CA ALA A 118 -16.85 -0.04 -3.66
C ALA A 118 -18.13 -0.83 -3.32
N LYS A 119 -18.03 -1.88 -2.49
CA LYS A 119 -19.17 -2.67 -2.00
C LYS A 119 -20.17 -1.81 -1.21
N ARG A 120 -19.68 -0.89 -0.37
CA ARG A 120 -20.52 0.05 0.41
C ARG A 120 -21.19 1.07 -0.49
N THR A 121 -20.46 1.60 -1.48
CA THR A 121 -21.00 2.50 -2.51
C THR A 121 -22.16 1.82 -3.25
N LYS A 122 -21.98 0.58 -3.70
CA LYS A 122 -23.08 -0.20 -4.33
C LYS A 122 -24.29 -0.35 -3.42
N LYS A 123 -24.06 -0.66 -2.14
CA LYS A 123 -25.15 -0.79 -1.17
C LYS A 123 -25.95 0.52 -1.01
N MET A 124 -25.25 1.65 -0.90
CA MET A 124 -25.87 2.97 -0.80
C MET A 124 -26.68 3.32 -2.06
N LEU A 125 -26.13 3.07 -3.25
CA LEU A 125 -26.81 3.36 -4.51
C LEU A 125 -28.02 2.46 -4.75
N SER A 126 -28.01 1.22 -4.25
CA SER A 126 -29.12 0.29 -4.38
C SER A 126 -30.33 0.66 -3.51
N SER A 127 -30.16 1.48 -2.49
CA SER A 127 -31.25 1.94 -1.61
C SER A 127 -32.09 3.07 -2.20
N ASN A 128 -31.75 3.61 -3.38
CA ASN A 128 -32.33 4.81 -3.98
C ASN A 128 -32.30 6.05 -3.07
N GLU A 129 -31.52 6.03 -2.02
CA GLU A 129 -31.39 7.15 -1.11
C GLU A 129 -30.37 8.17 -1.63
N THR A 130 -30.67 9.44 -1.47
CA THR A 130 -29.74 10.53 -1.79
C THR A 130 -29.03 10.99 -0.54
N TYR A 131 -27.73 11.28 -0.65
CA TYR A 131 -26.93 11.90 0.40
C TYR A 131 -26.52 13.31 0.05
N ARG A 132 -26.30 14.14 1.07
CA ARG A 132 -25.87 15.56 0.94
C ARG A 132 -24.35 15.62 1.14
N GLY A 133 -23.62 15.54 0.02
CA GLY A 133 -22.16 15.64 0.07
C GLY A 133 -21.46 14.39 0.63
N LEU A 134 -20.14 14.42 0.57
CA LEU A 134 -19.24 13.34 0.99
C LEU A 134 -18.42 13.71 2.22
N GLY A 135 -18.74 14.84 2.89
CA GLY A 135 -17.91 15.37 3.96
C GLY A 135 -16.47 15.62 3.47
N ARG A 136 -15.51 15.20 4.25
CA ARG A 136 -14.07 15.31 3.95
C ARG A 136 -13.49 14.00 3.37
N VAL A 137 -14.34 13.09 2.87
CA VAL A 137 -13.89 11.81 2.27
C VAL A 137 -12.96 12.01 1.07
N PRO A 138 -13.23 12.94 0.13
CA PRO A 138 -12.30 13.20 -0.97
C PRO A 138 -10.93 13.68 -0.50
N ASP A 139 -10.86 14.59 0.48
CA ASP A 139 -9.60 15.09 1.04
C ASP A 139 -8.80 13.97 1.73
N MET A 140 -9.49 13.05 2.43
CA MET A 140 -8.86 11.88 3.04
C MET A 140 -8.27 10.95 1.99
N CYS A 141 -9.00 10.70 0.90
CA CYS A 141 -8.53 9.87 -0.21
C CYS A 141 -7.28 10.48 -0.84
N GLU A 142 -7.31 11.76 -1.18
CA GLU A 142 -6.16 12.46 -1.78
C GLU A 142 -4.92 12.34 -0.88
N LEU A 143 -5.09 12.56 0.42
CA LEU A 143 -3.99 12.50 1.38
C LEU A 143 -3.47 11.07 1.54
N ALA A 144 -4.34 10.06 1.69
CA ALA A 144 -3.96 8.67 1.82
C ALA A 144 -3.22 8.14 0.57
N ILE A 145 -3.71 8.50 -0.63
CA ILE A 145 -3.08 8.13 -1.90
C ILE A 145 -1.72 8.84 -2.06
N SER A 146 -1.61 10.12 -1.68
CA SER A 146 -0.32 10.82 -1.68
C SER A 146 0.69 10.11 -0.76
N MET A 147 0.28 9.73 0.45
CA MET A 147 1.13 8.97 1.39
C MET A 147 1.57 7.63 0.80
N LEU A 148 0.65 6.90 0.16
CA LEU A 148 0.97 5.61 -0.46
C LEU A 148 1.97 5.75 -1.61
N LYS A 149 1.75 6.71 -2.51
CA LYS A 149 2.67 6.99 -3.63
C LYS A 149 4.05 7.38 -3.14
N GLU A 150 4.15 8.20 -2.10
CA GLU A 150 5.42 8.62 -1.53
C GLU A 150 6.15 7.47 -0.81
N ALA A 151 5.42 6.58 -0.12
CA ALA A 151 6.01 5.38 0.46
C ALA A 151 6.63 4.47 -0.61
N LEU A 152 5.93 4.27 -1.74
CA LEU A 152 6.45 3.53 -2.90
C LEU A 152 7.64 4.25 -3.55
N LEU A 153 7.58 5.57 -3.68
CA LEU A 153 8.68 6.38 -4.22
C LEU A 153 9.94 6.27 -3.36
N SER A 154 9.79 6.34 -2.01
CA SER A 154 10.87 6.12 -1.06
C SER A 154 11.55 4.75 -1.24
N PHE A 155 10.76 3.71 -1.52
CA PHE A 155 11.30 2.37 -1.82
C PHE A 155 12.13 2.34 -3.11
N ILE A 156 11.68 3.03 -4.18
CA ILE A 156 12.39 3.08 -5.47
C ILE A 156 13.67 3.89 -5.36
N GLN A 157 13.58 5.09 -4.76
CA GLN A 157 14.69 6.05 -4.69
C GLN A 157 15.69 5.73 -3.59
N GLU A 158 15.36 4.79 -2.70
CA GLU A 158 16.13 4.48 -1.50
C GLU A 158 16.36 5.74 -0.62
N GLU A 159 15.31 6.61 -0.50
CA GLU A 159 15.36 7.87 0.26
C GLU A 159 14.62 7.75 1.60
N GLU A 160 15.36 7.82 2.72
CA GLU A 160 14.83 7.67 4.07
C GLU A 160 14.01 8.89 4.55
N ASP A 161 14.34 10.09 4.09
CA ASP A 161 13.68 11.34 4.50
C ASP A 161 12.19 11.36 4.12
N ILE A 162 11.82 10.75 2.98
CA ILE A 162 10.44 10.63 2.53
C ILE A 162 9.63 9.79 3.53
N ALA A 163 10.18 8.68 3.99
CA ALA A 163 9.55 7.82 4.97
C ALA A 163 9.23 8.56 6.27
N HIS A 164 10.12 9.45 6.72
CA HIS A 164 9.92 10.25 7.93
C HIS A 164 8.78 11.26 7.82
N GLN A 165 8.60 11.88 6.63
CA GLN A 165 7.56 12.87 6.38
C GLN A 165 6.14 12.28 6.39
N ILE A 166 5.98 11.03 5.97
CA ILE A 166 4.68 10.35 5.87
C ILE A 166 4.02 10.20 7.25
N ILE A 167 4.80 9.90 8.29
CA ILE A 167 4.26 9.66 9.65
C ILE A 167 3.53 10.88 10.22
N GLY A 168 3.97 12.10 9.88
CA GLY A 168 3.28 13.32 10.33
C GLY A 168 1.88 13.50 9.71
N ARG A 169 1.68 12.98 8.50
CA ARG A 169 0.43 13.14 7.74
C ARG A 169 -0.68 12.20 8.21
N ASP A 170 -0.35 11.05 8.74
CA ASP A 170 -1.28 10.10 9.34
C ASP A 170 -2.23 10.79 10.34
N LYS A 171 -1.70 11.66 11.21
CA LYS A 171 -2.50 12.46 12.14
C LYS A 171 -3.51 13.40 11.46
N ALA A 172 -3.21 13.87 10.26
CA ALA A 172 -4.13 14.72 9.49
C ALA A 172 -5.29 13.88 8.95
N VAL A 173 -5.04 12.67 8.45
CA VAL A 173 -6.10 11.74 8.03
C VAL A 173 -6.99 11.37 9.21
N ASP A 174 -6.42 11.07 10.37
CA ASP A 174 -7.15 10.82 11.61
C ASP A 174 -8.06 12.00 12.01
N ALA A 175 -7.59 13.23 11.83
CA ALA A 175 -8.39 14.41 12.15
C ALA A 175 -9.59 14.51 11.19
N LEU A 176 -9.38 14.35 9.89
CA LEU A 176 -10.44 14.34 8.89
C LEU A 176 -11.48 13.24 9.15
N ASN A 177 -11.03 12.03 9.52
CA ASN A 177 -11.94 10.94 9.87
C ASN A 177 -12.83 11.29 11.09
N ARG A 178 -12.27 11.94 12.10
CA ARG A 178 -13.05 12.44 13.26
C ARG A 178 -14.02 13.55 12.88
N GLU A 179 -13.66 14.42 11.93
CA GLU A 179 -14.56 15.46 11.41
C GLU A 179 -15.73 14.81 10.66
N ASN A 180 -15.46 13.89 9.73
CA ASN A 180 -16.48 13.13 9.00
C ASN A 180 -17.44 12.41 9.94
N PHE A 181 -16.92 11.74 10.96
CA PHE A 181 -17.77 11.06 11.93
C PHE A 181 -18.76 12.02 12.61
N LYS A 182 -18.29 13.20 13.03
CA LYS A 182 -19.17 14.20 13.67
C LYS A 182 -20.21 14.72 12.69
N GLU A 183 -19.78 15.09 11.48
CA GLU A 183 -20.68 15.62 10.43
C GLU A 183 -21.77 14.60 10.07
N PHE A 184 -21.40 13.34 9.82
CA PHE A 184 -22.38 12.32 9.45
C PHE A 184 -23.34 11.99 10.59
N VAL A 185 -22.90 12.00 11.84
CA VAL A 185 -23.78 11.85 12.99
C VAL A 185 -24.78 13.00 13.11
N GLU A 186 -24.39 14.26 12.86
CA GLU A 186 -25.34 15.38 12.85
C GLU A 186 -26.32 15.25 11.69
N LEU A 187 -25.87 14.84 10.49
CA LEU A 187 -26.78 14.61 9.35
C LEU A 187 -27.79 13.47 9.62
N MET A 188 -27.41 12.44 10.36
CA MET A 188 -28.34 11.39 10.83
C MET A 188 -29.39 11.93 11.81
N LYS A 189 -29.03 12.87 12.68
CA LYS A 189 -29.97 13.49 13.62
C LYS A 189 -30.95 14.41 12.92
N ASP A 190 -30.47 15.16 11.91
CA ASP A 190 -31.27 16.07 11.11
C ASP A 190 -32.30 15.34 10.24
N ASP A 191 -31.89 14.17 9.69
CA ASP A 191 -32.78 13.32 8.90
C ASP A 191 -32.58 11.83 9.25
N PRO A 192 -33.36 11.30 10.24
CA PRO A 192 -33.23 9.91 10.66
C PRO A 192 -33.53 8.88 9.56
N SER A 193 -34.16 9.26 8.47
CA SER A 193 -34.37 8.36 7.31
C SER A 193 -33.07 8.06 6.56
N LYS A 194 -32.01 8.82 6.81
CA LYS A 194 -30.70 8.72 6.16
C LYS A 194 -29.64 7.98 7.00
N VAL A 195 -30.04 7.39 8.12
CA VAL A 195 -29.10 6.70 9.02
C VAL A 195 -28.27 5.64 8.30
N ASP A 196 -28.90 4.82 7.47
CA ASP A 196 -28.22 3.74 6.76
C ASP A 196 -27.15 4.26 5.81
N VAL A 197 -27.44 5.33 5.05
CA VAL A 197 -26.51 5.93 4.11
C VAL A 197 -25.30 6.57 4.81
N TYR A 198 -25.53 7.36 5.87
CA TYR A 198 -24.43 8.00 6.59
C TYR A 198 -23.65 7.02 7.46
N ALA A 199 -24.25 5.90 7.89
CA ALA A 199 -23.51 4.80 8.50
C ALA A 199 -22.49 4.19 7.51
N GLU A 200 -22.89 3.94 6.25
CA GLU A 200 -21.95 3.48 5.22
C GLU A 200 -20.87 4.53 4.93
N MET A 201 -21.20 5.83 4.93
CA MET A 201 -20.21 6.90 4.78
C MET A 201 -19.16 6.92 5.90
N ILE A 202 -19.56 6.65 7.15
CA ILE A 202 -18.62 6.52 8.28
C ILE A 202 -17.65 5.36 8.03
N PHE A 203 -18.14 4.22 7.54
CA PHE A 203 -17.28 3.08 7.22
C PHE A 203 -16.36 3.37 6.03
N ILE A 204 -16.85 4.07 5.00
CA ILE A 204 -16.03 4.51 3.86
C ILE A 204 -14.89 5.43 4.34
N SER A 205 -15.22 6.42 5.19
CA SER A 205 -14.22 7.29 5.81
C SER A 205 -13.17 6.48 6.58
N LYS A 206 -13.59 5.46 7.33
CA LYS A 206 -12.68 4.58 8.06
C LYS A 206 -11.81 3.73 7.14
N SER A 207 -12.32 3.29 5.98
CA SER A 207 -11.51 2.58 4.99
C SER A 207 -10.38 3.47 4.42
N PHE A 208 -10.65 4.75 4.14
CA PHE A 208 -9.58 5.66 3.71
C PHE A 208 -8.54 5.95 4.81
N GLU A 209 -8.96 6.00 6.06
CA GLU A 209 -8.00 6.11 7.18
C GLU A 209 -7.12 4.86 7.28
N ARG A 210 -7.66 3.65 7.07
CA ARG A 210 -6.86 2.43 7.03
C ARG A 210 -5.90 2.38 5.85
N ILE A 211 -6.29 2.88 4.67
CA ILE A 211 -5.37 3.03 3.52
C ILE A 211 -4.16 3.89 3.90
N ALA A 212 -4.38 5.01 4.62
CA ALA A 212 -3.29 5.83 5.12
C ALA A 212 -2.42 5.11 6.17
N ASP A 213 -3.02 4.33 7.07
CA ASP A 213 -2.29 3.49 8.03
C ASP A 213 -1.38 2.48 7.31
N HIS A 214 -1.87 1.81 6.25
CA HIS A 214 -1.06 0.89 5.44
C HIS A 214 0.07 1.62 4.71
N ALA A 215 -0.17 2.80 4.15
CA ALA A 215 0.87 3.62 3.53
C ALA A 215 1.99 3.98 4.53
N LYS A 216 1.63 4.30 5.77
CA LYS A 216 2.57 4.54 6.86
C LYS A 216 3.35 3.27 7.22
N ASN A 217 2.70 2.10 7.32
CA ASN A 217 3.38 0.84 7.59
C ASN A 217 4.43 0.55 6.51
N ILE A 218 4.08 0.67 5.23
CA ILE A 218 5.03 0.52 4.11
C ILE A 218 6.21 1.46 4.28
N SER A 219 5.96 2.72 4.63
CA SER A 219 7.00 3.72 4.88
C SER A 219 7.94 3.32 6.02
N GLU A 220 7.42 2.78 7.13
CA GLU A 220 8.21 2.27 8.25
C GLU A 220 9.09 1.07 7.83
N GLU A 221 8.58 0.18 7.00
CA GLU A 221 9.35 -0.96 6.47
C GLU A 221 10.44 -0.50 5.49
N VAL A 222 10.17 0.50 4.65
CA VAL A 222 11.18 1.10 3.77
C VAL A 222 12.29 1.77 4.58
N TYR A 223 11.95 2.52 5.63
CA TYR A 223 12.93 3.10 6.53
C TYR A 223 13.82 2.02 7.18
N PHE A 224 13.21 0.92 7.61
CA PHE A 224 13.97 -0.23 8.16
C PHE A 224 14.89 -0.86 7.10
N LEU A 225 14.46 -0.98 5.85
CA LEU A 225 15.28 -1.47 4.74
C LEU A 225 16.56 -0.65 4.59
N LEU A 226 16.43 0.68 4.63
CA LEU A 226 17.51 1.61 4.33
C LEU A 226 18.47 1.77 5.52
N THR A 227 17.93 1.92 6.73
CA THR A 227 18.70 2.28 7.92
C THR A 227 19.03 1.10 8.83
N SER A 228 18.34 -0.02 8.69
CA SER A 228 18.35 -1.16 9.64
C SER A 228 17.84 -0.79 11.04
N GLN A 229 17.12 0.32 11.18
CA GLN A 229 16.54 0.82 12.43
C GLN A 229 15.01 0.90 12.34
N SER A 230 14.34 0.72 13.46
CA SER A 230 12.89 0.91 13.52
C SER A 230 12.55 2.39 13.61
N LEU A 231 11.83 2.93 12.62
CA LEU A 231 11.40 4.32 12.61
C LEU A 231 10.58 4.69 13.86
N LYS A 232 9.73 3.77 14.35
CA LYS A 232 8.99 3.94 15.62
C LYS A 232 9.90 4.16 16.84
N GLN A 233 11.07 3.52 16.86
CA GLN A 233 12.03 3.69 17.95
C GLN A 233 12.73 5.04 17.85
N VAL A 234 13.17 5.43 16.66
CA VAL A 234 13.83 6.72 16.40
C VAL A 234 12.93 7.88 16.83
N ILE A 235 11.67 7.90 16.40
CA ILE A 235 10.71 8.95 16.78
C ILE A 235 10.46 9.01 18.30
N LYS A 236 10.39 7.85 18.97
CA LYS A 236 10.24 7.82 20.43
C LYS A 236 11.45 8.39 21.18
N GLU A 237 12.64 8.27 20.62
CA GLU A 237 13.87 8.82 21.20
C GLU A 237 13.95 10.33 20.99
N GLU A 238 13.61 10.83 19.80
CA GLU A 238 13.53 12.25 19.47
C GLU A 238 12.49 13.00 20.31
N THR A 239 11.35 12.35 20.61
CA THR A 239 10.27 12.98 21.41
C THR A 239 10.63 13.05 22.92
N LYS A 240 11.68 12.33 23.36
CA LYS A 240 12.14 12.30 24.78
C LYS A 240 13.30 13.25 25.05
N SER A 241 13.95 13.76 24.00
CA SER A 241 15.06 14.71 24.08
C SER A 241 14.56 16.15 23.97
#